data_2b421bd24c7db647d95e060c1d0a58d5
#
_entry.id   2b421bd24c7db647d95e060c1d0a58d5
#
_cell.length_a   1.000
_cell.length_b   1.000
_cell.length_c   1.000
_cell.angle_alpha   90.00
_cell.angle_beta   90.00
_cell.angle_gamma   90.00
#
_symmetry.space_group_name_H-M   'P 1'
#
loop_
_entity.id
_entity.type
_entity.pdbx_description
1 polymer ?
#
loop_
_entity_poly.entity_id
_entity_poly.type
_entity_poly.pdbx_seq_one_letter_code
_entity_poly.pdbx_strand_id
1 'polypeptide(L)'
;MAALPWQHRNWAHLCDYRQQNRIPQALLITGNKGLGKFHLANQFAFSLLCNEPTIDGLNCEKCSSCLLIKAETHPDFIIVRPEEPSKGINIGQIRNLLTYLTLKPQFEKYRIVILNPADLMNNAAANAFLKCLEEPTEHTVILLVSEKPSHLPATIVSRCQKLCVTKPDIETFTSW
;
A
#
# COMPACT_ATOMS: atom_id res chain seq x y z
N MET A 1 3.01 13.27 8.45
CA MET A 1 4.08 12.23 8.65
C MET A 1 5.16 12.44 7.60
N ALA A 2 6.44 12.65 7.99
CA ALA A 2 7.54 12.80 7.05
C ALA A 2 8.09 11.44 6.60
N ALA A 3 8.67 11.37 5.40
CA ALA A 3 9.38 10.18 4.95
C ALA A 3 10.61 9.93 5.82
N LEU A 4 10.89 8.67 6.10
CA LEU A 4 12.12 8.30 6.81
C LEU A 4 13.35 8.65 5.94
N PRO A 5 14.48 9.09 6.52
CA PRO A 5 15.62 9.57 5.74
C PRO A 5 16.07 8.63 4.63
N TRP A 6 16.09 7.31 4.87
CA TRP A 6 16.46 6.31 3.86
C TRP A 6 15.38 6.02 2.83
N GLN A 7 14.16 6.59 2.97
CA GLN A 7 13.04 6.41 2.05
C GLN A 7 12.88 7.58 1.08
N HIS A 8 13.73 8.61 1.12
CA HIS A 8 13.59 9.79 0.25
C HIS A 8 13.54 9.44 -1.24
N ARG A 9 14.40 8.54 -1.71
CA ARG A 9 14.38 8.08 -3.11
C ARG A 9 13.09 7.36 -3.47
N ASN A 10 12.63 6.49 -2.56
CA ASN A 10 11.37 5.77 -2.75
C ASN A 10 10.19 6.75 -2.76
N TRP A 11 10.19 7.74 -1.87
CA TRP A 11 9.17 8.77 -1.81
C TRP A 11 9.13 9.63 -3.09
N ALA A 12 10.28 10.10 -3.56
CA ALA A 12 10.38 10.84 -4.81
C ALA A 12 9.79 10.05 -5.99
N HIS A 13 10.14 8.76 -6.10
CA HIS A 13 9.59 7.89 -7.14
C HIS A 13 8.06 7.72 -7.05
N LEU A 14 7.50 7.63 -5.84
CA LEU A 14 6.05 7.59 -5.62
C LEU A 14 5.37 8.93 -5.97
N CYS A 15 6.03 10.05 -5.69
CA CYS A 15 5.57 11.38 -6.10
C CYS A 15 5.56 11.54 -7.62
N ASP A 16 6.55 10.98 -8.32
CA ASP A 16 6.60 11.00 -9.79
C ASP A 16 5.40 10.27 -10.41
N TYR A 17 5.01 9.11 -9.88
CA TYR A 17 3.78 8.42 -10.34
C TYR A 17 2.55 9.31 -10.24
N ARG A 18 2.42 10.05 -9.14
CA ARG A 18 1.29 10.95 -8.93
C ARG A 18 1.34 12.16 -9.85
N GLN A 19 2.50 12.80 -10.01
CA GLN A 19 2.67 13.99 -10.88
C GLN A 19 2.40 13.66 -12.33
N GLN A 20 2.82 12.47 -12.79
CA GLN A 20 2.60 11.99 -14.16
C GLN A 20 1.20 11.40 -14.36
N ASN A 21 0.38 11.33 -13.32
CA ASN A 21 -0.93 10.64 -13.31
C ASN A 21 -0.84 9.19 -13.83
N ARG A 22 0.25 8.49 -13.47
CA ARG A 22 0.56 7.10 -13.89
C ARG A 22 0.73 6.20 -12.69
N ILE A 23 -0.24 6.25 -11.77
CA ILE A 23 -0.21 5.45 -10.56
C ILE A 23 -0.40 3.98 -10.91
N PRO A 24 0.52 3.08 -10.55
CA PRO A 24 0.36 1.65 -10.79
C PRO A 24 -0.81 1.11 -9.97
N GLN A 25 -1.62 0.26 -10.58
CA GLN A 25 -2.76 -0.37 -9.92
C GLN A 25 -2.33 -1.31 -8.79
N ALA A 26 -1.16 -1.96 -8.93
CA ALA A 26 -0.57 -2.80 -7.90
C ALA A 26 0.91 -2.48 -7.72
N LEU A 27 1.29 -2.15 -6.49
CA LEU A 27 2.65 -1.83 -6.08
C LEU A 27 3.11 -2.81 -5.01
N LEU A 28 4.21 -3.50 -5.25
CA LEU A 28 4.85 -4.41 -4.30
C LEU A 28 6.06 -3.73 -3.64
N ILE A 29 5.90 -3.34 -2.38
CA ILE A 29 6.92 -2.69 -1.56
C ILE A 29 7.69 -3.77 -0.80
N THR A 30 8.95 -3.97 -1.16
CA THR A 30 9.81 -5.02 -0.60
C THR A 30 10.97 -4.44 0.19
N GLY A 31 11.60 -5.27 1.02
CA GLY A 31 12.78 -4.91 1.81
C GLY A 31 12.80 -5.63 3.15
N ASN A 32 13.92 -5.53 3.86
CA ASN A 32 14.10 -6.20 5.15
C ASN A 32 13.10 -5.68 6.21
N LYS A 33 12.93 -6.47 7.27
CA LYS A 33 12.13 -6.07 8.44
C LYS A 33 12.69 -4.78 9.06
N GLY A 34 11.81 -3.92 9.57
CA GLY A 34 12.21 -2.69 10.28
C GLY A 34 12.50 -1.48 9.38
N LEU A 35 12.49 -1.60 8.04
CA LEU A 35 12.77 -0.49 7.14
C LEU A 35 11.61 0.51 6.94
N GLY A 36 10.51 0.39 7.68
CA GLY A 36 9.38 1.32 7.58
C GLY A 36 8.55 1.17 6.30
N LYS A 37 8.56 0.00 5.64
CA LYS A 37 7.78 -0.24 4.41
C LYS A 37 6.30 0.06 4.55
N PHE A 38 5.71 -0.37 5.67
CA PHE A 38 4.30 -0.08 5.95
C PHE A 38 4.04 1.42 6.18
N HIS A 39 4.99 2.13 6.81
CA HIS A 39 4.92 3.58 6.95
C HIS A 39 4.91 4.26 5.57
N LEU A 40 5.81 3.86 4.66
CA LEU A 40 5.87 4.37 3.29
C LEU A 40 4.57 4.08 2.53
N ALA A 41 4.01 2.87 2.66
CA ALA A 41 2.74 2.50 2.05
C ALA A 41 1.58 3.40 2.54
N ASN A 42 1.47 3.61 3.86
CA ASN A 42 0.47 4.51 4.44
C ASN A 42 0.64 5.94 3.97
N GLN A 43 1.86 6.46 3.98
CA GLN A 43 2.17 7.82 3.53
C GLN A 43 1.73 8.03 2.08
N PHE A 44 2.02 7.07 1.20
CA PHE A 44 1.58 7.13 -0.19
C PHE A 44 0.06 7.04 -0.32
N ALA A 45 -0.58 6.11 0.39
CA ALA A 45 -2.04 5.99 0.44
C ALA A 45 -2.71 7.30 0.86
N PHE A 46 -2.22 7.91 1.94
CA PHE A 46 -2.77 9.18 2.46
C PHE A 46 -2.57 10.34 1.49
N SER A 47 -1.43 10.36 0.80
CA SER A 47 -1.17 11.35 -0.24
C SER A 47 -2.14 11.24 -1.43
N LEU A 48 -2.53 10.03 -1.82
CA LEU A 48 -3.49 9.79 -2.91
C LEU A 48 -4.92 10.13 -2.52
N LEU A 49 -5.31 9.84 -1.28
CA LEU A 49 -6.64 10.13 -0.75
C LEU A 49 -6.82 11.59 -0.36
N CYS A 50 -5.74 12.32 -0.13
CA CYS A 50 -5.80 13.73 0.27
C CYS A 50 -6.40 14.62 -0.82
N ASN A 51 -7.30 15.53 -0.45
CA ASN A 51 -7.91 16.45 -1.39
C ASN A 51 -6.93 17.55 -1.84
N GLU A 52 -6.07 18.00 -0.93
CA GLU A 52 -5.13 19.11 -1.11
C GLU A 52 -3.73 18.70 -0.62
N PRO A 53 -3.03 17.81 -1.32
CA PRO A 53 -1.69 17.42 -0.91
C PRO A 53 -0.71 18.59 -1.00
N THR A 54 0.28 18.58 -0.10
CA THR A 54 1.33 19.60 -0.06
C THR A 54 2.23 19.56 -1.31
N ILE A 55 3.09 20.56 -1.48
CA ILE A 55 4.07 20.60 -2.56
C ILE A 55 4.99 19.37 -2.53
N ASP A 56 5.38 18.92 -1.34
CA ASP A 56 6.20 17.72 -1.14
C ASP A 56 5.44 16.41 -1.35
N GLY A 57 4.18 16.49 -1.76
CA GLY A 57 3.34 15.34 -2.02
C GLY A 57 2.71 14.71 -0.78
N LEU A 58 2.89 15.26 0.41
CA LEU A 58 2.32 14.76 1.65
C LEU A 58 0.83 15.11 1.78
N ASN A 59 0.12 14.38 2.61
CA ASN A 59 -1.26 14.72 2.95
C ASN A 59 -1.34 16.00 3.80
N CYS A 60 -2.38 16.81 3.59
CA CYS A 60 -2.53 18.13 4.24
C CYS A 60 -2.96 18.07 5.71
N GLU A 61 -3.36 16.91 6.21
CA GLU A 61 -3.83 16.63 7.59
C GLU A 61 -5.10 17.40 8.05
N LYS A 62 -5.68 18.26 7.21
CA LYS A 62 -6.81 19.13 7.55
C LYS A 62 -8.07 18.95 6.70
N CYS A 63 -7.99 18.40 5.48
CA CYS A 63 -9.15 18.18 4.63
C CYS A 63 -10.04 17.04 5.19
N SER A 64 -11.28 16.95 4.70
CA SER A 64 -12.25 15.94 5.14
C SER A 64 -11.71 14.51 5.04
N SER A 65 -11.05 14.16 3.92
CA SER A 65 -10.43 12.86 3.73
C SER A 65 -9.33 12.60 4.78
N CYS A 66 -8.44 13.57 5.02
CA CYS A 66 -7.39 13.43 6.03
C CYS A 66 -7.95 13.26 7.46
N LEU A 67 -9.05 13.93 7.78
CA LEU A 67 -9.72 13.77 9.08
C LEU A 67 -10.34 12.38 9.24
N LEU A 68 -10.96 11.84 8.19
CA LEU A 68 -11.47 10.45 8.18
C LEU A 68 -10.35 9.41 8.29
N ILE A 69 -9.21 9.63 7.62
CA ILE A 69 -8.04 8.77 7.75
C ILE A 69 -7.53 8.79 9.19
N LYS A 70 -7.44 9.96 9.81
CA LYS A 70 -7.00 10.12 11.21
C LYS A 70 -7.96 9.43 12.19
N ALA A 71 -9.26 9.44 11.89
CA ALA A 71 -10.29 8.74 12.66
C ALA A 71 -10.39 7.25 12.35
N GLU A 72 -9.57 6.72 11.43
CA GLU A 72 -9.61 5.32 10.94
C GLU A 72 -10.96 4.89 10.35
N THR A 73 -11.73 5.86 9.83
CA THR A 73 -13.08 5.65 9.30
C THR A 73 -13.20 5.99 7.81
N HIS A 74 -12.07 6.17 7.11
CA HIS A 74 -12.13 6.50 5.69
C HIS A 74 -12.69 5.34 4.86
N PRO A 75 -13.83 5.52 4.16
CA PRO A 75 -14.53 4.42 3.49
C PRO A 75 -13.76 3.82 2.31
N ASP A 76 -12.87 4.58 1.69
CA ASP A 76 -12.07 4.13 0.54
C ASP A 76 -10.63 3.75 0.92
N PHE A 77 -10.37 3.45 2.21
CA PHE A 77 -9.08 3.01 2.71
C PHE A 77 -9.21 1.74 3.54
N ILE A 78 -8.59 0.66 3.09
CA ILE A 78 -8.62 -0.63 3.77
C ILE A 78 -7.20 -1.17 3.96
N ILE A 79 -6.97 -1.72 5.15
CA ILE A 79 -5.76 -2.47 5.48
C ILE A 79 -6.16 -3.91 5.78
N VAL A 80 -5.62 -4.85 5.01
CA VAL A 80 -5.77 -6.29 5.26
C VAL A 80 -4.54 -6.78 6.00
N ARG A 81 -4.77 -7.34 7.20
CA ARG A 81 -3.74 -7.93 8.07
C ARG A 81 -4.21 -9.29 8.56
N PRO A 82 -3.31 -10.17 8.99
CA PRO A 82 -3.72 -11.36 9.74
C PRO A 82 -4.58 -10.99 10.94
N GLU A 83 -5.67 -11.71 11.15
CA GLU A 83 -6.56 -11.51 12.33
C GLU A 83 -5.84 -11.82 13.63
N GLU A 84 -4.93 -12.80 13.58
CA GLU A 84 -4.08 -13.18 14.70
C GLU A 84 -2.61 -13.15 14.26
N PRO A 85 -1.67 -12.72 15.10
CA PRO A 85 -0.24 -12.63 14.74
C PRO A 85 0.38 -13.95 14.27
N SER A 86 -0.17 -15.09 14.71
CA SER A 86 0.29 -16.44 14.36
C SER A 86 -0.35 -17.00 13.09
N LYS A 87 -1.43 -16.38 12.60
CA LYS A 87 -2.16 -16.81 11.40
C LYS A 87 -1.79 -15.92 10.22
N GLY A 88 -1.82 -16.52 9.03
CA GLY A 88 -1.66 -15.76 7.79
C GLY A 88 -2.97 -15.07 7.37
N ILE A 89 -2.91 -14.30 6.30
CA ILE A 89 -4.09 -13.75 5.63
C ILE A 89 -4.83 -14.91 4.95
N ASN A 90 -6.06 -15.14 5.35
CA ASN A 90 -6.88 -16.26 4.87
C ASN A 90 -7.76 -15.88 3.67
N ILE A 91 -8.32 -16.89 3.01
CA ILE A 91 -9.18 -16.69 1.84
C ILE A 91 -10.46 -15.90 2.16
N GLY A 92 -10.99 -16.03 3.38
CA GLY A 92 -12.19 -15.29 3.82
C GLY A 92 -11.93 -13.78 3.80
N GLN A 93 -10.79 -13.35 4.33
CA GLN A 93 -10.38 -11.94 4.33
C GLN A 93 -10.25 -11.39 2.89
N ILE A 94 -9.68 -12.18 1.97
CA ILE A 94 -9.55 -11.78 0.57
C ILE A 94 -10.91 -11.75 -0.13
N ARG A 95 -11.81 -12.69 0.14
CA ARG A 95 -13.18 -12.66 -0.41
C ARG A 95 -13.95 -11.43 0.05
N ASN A 96 -13.84 -11.07 1.33
CA ASN A 96 -14.45 -9.85 1.87
C ASN A 96 -13.88 -8.60 1.17
N LEU A 97 -12.56 -8.56 0.97
CA LEU A 97 -11.92 -7.50 0.21
C LEU A 97 -12.45 -7.42 -1.22
N LEU A 98 -12.54 -8.54 -1.94
CA LEU A 98 -13.06 -8.58 -3.31
C LEU A 98 -14.51 -8.07 -3.38
N THR A 99 -15.36 -8.48 -2.46
CA THR A 99 -16.75 -7.97 -2.36
C THR A 99 -16.76 -6.46 -2.14
N TYR A 100 -15.91 -5.96 -1.25
CA TYR A 100 -15.79 -4.52 -1.03
C TYR A 100 -15.33 -3.77 -2.30
N LEU A 101 -14.42 -4.33 -3.08
CA LEU A 101 -13.90 -3.72 -4.30
C LEU A 101 -14.93 -3.66 -5.43
N THR A 102 -16.03 -4.43 -5.39
CA THR A 102 -17.13 -4.31 -6.35
C THR A 102 -17.96 -3.02 -6.17
N LEU A 103 -17.91 -2.42 -4.98
CA LEU A 103 -18.60 -1.15 -4.71
C LEU A 103 -17.83 0.01 -5.36
N LYS A 104 -18.52 1.08 -5.74
CA LYS A 104 -17.86 2.30 -6.23
C LYS A 104 -17.15 3.04 -5.09
N PRO A 105 -16.00 3.70 -5.33
CA PRO A 105 -15.38 4.59 -4.35
C PRO A 105 -16.38 5.69 -3.94
N GLN A 106 -16.40 6.06 -2.66
CA GLN A 106 -17.32 7.10 -2.16
C GLN A 106 -16.82 8.51 -2.46
N PHE A 107 -15.50 8.71 -2.53
CA PHE A 107 -14.88 10.03 -2.76
C PHE A 107 -14.43 10.27 -4.20
N GLU A 108 -14.85 9.46 -5.17
CA GLU A 108 -14.58 9.61 -6.62
C GLU A 108 -13.10 9.76 -7.02
N LYS A 109 -12.15 9.52 -6.10
CA LYS A 109 -10.71 9.56 -6.38
C LYS A 109 -10.14 8.16 -6.51
N TYR A 110 -9.53 7.70 -5.44
CA TYR A 110 -8.91 6.39 -5.37
C TYR A 110 -9.49 5.59 -4.22
N ARG A 111 -9.56 4.30 -4.42
CA ARG A 111 -9.71 3.32 -3.35
C ARG A 111 -8.36 2.67 -3.12
N ILE A 112 -7.89 2.70 -1.89
CA ILE A 112 -6.58 2.19 -1.53
C ILE A 112 -6.71 0.96 -0.65
N VAL A 113 -6.03 -0.10 -1.04
CA VAL A 113 -5.92 -1.33 -0.27
C VAL A 113 -4.46 -1.57 0.08
N ILE A 114 -4.16 -1.79 1.35
CA ILE A 114 -2.84 -2.23 1.81
C ILE A 114 -2.94 -3.66 2.34
N LEU A 115 -2.15 -4.58 1.79
CA LEU A 115 -1.96 -5.91 2.35
C LEU A 115 -0.62 -5.93 3.11
N ASN A 116 -0.67 -6.13 4.43
CA ASN A 116 0.53 -6.06 5.27
C ASN A 116 0.50 -7.07 6.44
N PRO A 117 1.40 -8.06 6.45
CA PRO A 117 2.35 -8.40 5.38
C PRO A 117 1.71 -9.29 4.30
N ALA A 118 1.97 -9.00 3.03
CA ALA A 118 1.38 -9.72 1.90
C ALA A 118 1.92 -11.16 1.76
N ASP A 119 3.17 -11.38 2.14
CA ASP A 119 3.82 -12.70 2.12
C ASP A 119 3.27 -13.70 3.16
N LEU A 120 2.33 -13.27 4.00
CA LEU A 120 1.58 -14.15 4.89
C LEU A 120 0.22 -14.60 4.31
N MET A 121 -0.09 -14.30 3.06
CA MET A 121 -1.24 -14.92 2.40
C MET A 121 -1.03 -16.43 2.24
N ASN A 122 -2.02 -17.23 2.62
CA ASN A 122 -2.01 -18.64 2.28
C ASN A 122 -2.28 -18.85 0.78
N ASN A 123 -1.99 -20.04 0.26
CA ASN A 123 -2.13 -20.33 -1.18
C ASN A 123 -3.54 -20.07 -1.70
N ALA A 124 -4.58 -20.38 -0.93
CA ALA A 124 -5.97 -20.16 -1.31
C ALA A 124 -6.31 -18.66 -1.38
N ALA A 125 -5.81 -17.86 -0.42
CA ALA A 125 -5.94 -16.40 -0.42
C ALA A 125 -5.20 -15.79 -1.62
N ALA A 126 -3.96 -16.20 -1.87
CA ALA A 126 -3.15 -15.72 -2.97
C ALA A 126 -3.81 -15.99 -4.33
N ASN A 127 -4.35 -17.20 -4.55
CA ASN A 127 -5.07 -17.55 -5.77
C ASN A 127 -6.37 -16.74 -5.95
N ALA A 128 -7.13 -16.53 -4.88
CA ALA A 128 -8.32 -15.69 -4.94
C ALA A 128 -7.97 -14.22 -5.25
N PHE A 129 -6.85 -13.75 -4.73
CA PHE A 129 -6.37 -12.37 -4.93
C PHE A 129 -5.92 -12.09 -6.36
N LEU A 130 -5.48 -13.10 -7.13
CA LEU A 130 -5.10 -12.95 -8.54
C LEU A 130 -6.21 -12.33 -9.38
N LYS A 131 -7.48 -12.63 -9.10
CA LYS A 131 -8.62 -12.03 -9.80
C LYS A 131 -8.62 -10.50 -9.71
N CYS A 132 -8.27 -9.96 -8.55
CA CYS A 132 -8.19 -8.52 -8.34
C CYS A 132 -7.04 -7.86 -9.12
N LEU A 133 -5.96 -8.60 -9.37
CA LEU A 133 -4.81 -8.10 -10.14
C LEU A 133 -5.00 -8.25 -11.65
N GLU A 134 -5.83 -9.19 -12.08
CA GLU A 134 -6.12 -9.45 -13.51
C GLU A 134 -7.22 -8.51 -14.03
N GLU A 135 -8.24 -8.25 -13.21
CA GLU A 135 -9.36 -7.39 -13.53
C GLU A 135 -9.51 -6.31 -12.44
N PRO A 136 -8.55 -5.39 -12.35
CA PRO A 136 -8.62 -4.37 -11.31
C PRO A 136 -9.78 -3.41 -11.58
N THR A 137 -10.51 -3.08 -10.52
CA THR A 137 -11.55 -2.06 -10.58
C THR A 137 -10.94 -0.68 -10.81
N GLU A 138 -11.64 0.17 -11.56
CA GLU A 138 -11.20 1.53 -11.84
C GLU A 138 -10.88 2.29 -10.53
N HIS A 139 -9.86 3.13 -10.58
CA HIS A 139 -9.42 3.95 -9.43
C HIS A 139 -8.99 3.15 -8.18
N THR A 140 -8.73 1.86 -8.31
CA THR A 140 -8.21 1.05 -7.19
C THR A 140 -6.69 0.96 -7.25
N VAL A 141 -6.03 1.23 -6.13
CA VAL A 141 -4.59 1.09 -5.95
C VAL A 141 -4.33 0.09 -4.83
N ILE A 142 -3.57 -0.94 -5.15
CA ILE A 142 -3.24 -2.03 -4.23
C ILE A 142 -1.77 -1.94 -3.85
N LEU A 143 -1.49 -1.81 -2.56
CA LEU A 143 -0.16 -1.74 -1.99
C LEU A 143 0.14 -3.04 -1.23
N LEU A 144 1.03 -3.86 -1.75
CA LEU A 144 1.49 -5.07 -1.09
C LEU A 144 2.80 -4.77 -0.35
N VAL A 145 2.81 -4.99 0.95
CA VAL A 145 4.02 -4.84 1.78
C VAL A 145 4.55 -6.22 2.11
N SER A 146 5.80 -6.50 1.74
CA SER A 146 6.40 -7.82 1.94
C SER A 146 7.83 -7.74 2.48
N GLU A 147 8.15 -8.63 3.40
CA GLU A 147 9.51 -8.87 3.89
C GLU A 147 10.20 -10.01 3.13
N LYS A 148 9.41 -10.96 2.67
CA LYS A 148 9.88 -12.16 1.96
C LYS A 148 9.11 -12.34 0.65
N PRO A 149 9.42 -11.55 -0.38
CA PRO A 149 8.70 -11.60 -1.66
C PRO A 149 8.78 -12.97 -2.34
N SER A 150 9.76 -13.82 -1.97
CA SER A 150 9.86 -15.21 -2.44
C SER A 150 8.73 -16.12 -1.93
N HIS A 151 7.99 -15.72 -0.88
CA HIS A 151 6.82 -16.45 -0.40
C HIS A 151 5.56 -16.10 -1.19
N LEU A 152 5.58 -15.02 -1.97
CA LEU A 152 4.49 -14.68 -2.87
C LEU A 152 4.57 -15.51 -4.16
N PRO A 153 3.44 -16.00 -4.68
CA PRO A 153 3.41 -16.63 -6.00
C PRO A 153 3.98 -15.71 -7.09
N ALA A 154 4.77 -16.28 -8.00
CA ALA A 154 5.35 -15.55 -9.13
C ALA A 154 4.28 -14.83 -9.97
N THR A 155 3.08 -15.39 -10.03
CA THR A 155 1.91 -14.82 -10.71
C THR A 155 1.44 -13.48 -10.11
N ILE A 156 1.55 -13.31 -8.79
CA ILE A 156 1.29 -12.02 -8.11
C ILE A 156 2.45 -11.07 -8.37
N VAL A 157 3.68 -11.53 -8.15
CA VAL A 157 4.88 -10.69 -8.26
C VAL A 157 5.06 -10.11 -9.67
N SER A 158 4.68 -10.88 -10.71
CA SER A 158 4.77 -10.44 -12.12
C SER A 158 3.75 -9.36 -12.50
N ARG A 159 2.66 -9.23 -11.75
CA ARG A 159 1.59 -8.24 -11.99
C ARG A 159 1.74 -6.97 -11.17
N CYS A 160 2.74 -6.91 -10.31
CA CYS A 160 2.99 -5.77 -9.45
C CYS A 160 4.20 -4.97 -9.93
N GLN A 161 4.08 -3.64 -9.91
CA GLN A 161 5.25 -2.77 -9.99
C GLN A 161 6.05 -2.92 -8.69
N LYS A 162 7.36 -3.15 -8.80
CA LYS A 162 8.23 -3.38 -7.63
C LYS A 162 8.86 -2.09 -7.14
N LEU A 163 8.82 -1.88 -5.82
CA LEU A 163 9.52 -0.81 -5.12
C LEU A 163 10.34 -1.43 -3.99
N CYS A 164 11.66 -1.41 -4.13
CA CYS A 164 12.55 -1.96 -3.11
C CYS A 164 13.00 -0.86 -2.14
N VAL A 165 12.77 -1.07 -0.84
CA VAL A 165 13.30 -0.22 0.23
C VAL A 165 14.60 -0.83 0.71
N THR A 166 15.71 -0.13 0.47
CA THR A 166 17.05 -0.56 0.85
C THR A 166 17.41 -0.14 2.27
N LYS A 167 18.40 -0.81 2.85
CA LYS A 167 18.96 -0.39 4.14
C LYS A 167 19.61 0.99 4.00
N PRO A 168 19.49 1.85 5.02
CA PRO A 168 20.25 3.09 5.06
C PRO A 168 21.73 2.81 5.20
N ASP A 169 22.55 3.75 4.74
CA ASP A 169 23.98 3.75 5.04
C ASP A 169 24.20 3.99 6.54
N ILE A 170 25.33 3.52 7.07
CA ILE A 170 25.65 3.61 8.51
C ILE A 170 25.58 5.06 9.00
N GLU A 171 26.03 6.03 8.18
CA GLU A 171 26.00 7.46 8.50
C GLU A 171 24.55 7.98 8.66
N THR A 172 23.65 7.57 7.78
CA THR A 172 22.24 7.96 7.85
C THR A 172 21.53 7.34 9.06
N PHE A 173 21.96 6.13 9.46
CA PHE A 173 21.37 5.44 10.60
C PHE A 173 21.84 6.04 11.95
N THR A 174 23.10 6.47 12.05
CA THR A 174 23.65 7.08 13.28
C THR A 174 23.22 8.53 13.50
N SER A 175 22.77 9.21 12.44
CA SER A 175 22.30 10.61 12.53
C SER A 175 20.79 10.73 12.81
N TRP A 176 20.08 9.62 12.86
CA TRP A 176 18.62 9.55 13.12
C TRP A 176 18.34 9.07 14.55
#